data_42f05dc20ed35dfcb7d13ca2026c29ba
#
_entry.id   42f05dc20ed35dfcb7d13ca2026c29ba
#
_cell.length_a   1.000
_cell.length_b   1.000
_cell.length_c   1.000
_cell.angle_alpha   90.00
_cell.angle_beta   90.00
_cell.angle_gamma   90.00
#
_symmetry.space_group_name_H-M   'P 1'
#
loop_
_entity.id
_entity.type
_entity.pdbx_description
1 polymer ?
#
loop_
_entity_poly.entity_id
_entity_poly.type
_entity_poly.pdbx_seq_one_letter_code
_entity_poly.pdbx_strand_id
1 'polypeptide(L)'
;MSDHELTLTRYIDAPPAAVWDAMTRRQEEWWCPKPWRAEFDVNERRPGGRNEVKMYGPEGEIHPHDGIYLAWDEGRRFVSTDAIHGDFEPAGPFMIGIWEIEPEGTGTRYTARARH
;
A
#
# COMPACT_ATOMS: atom_id res chain seq x y z
N MET A 1 18.24 -13.31 -0.13
CA MET A 1 17.98 -13.57 -1.42
C MET A 1 16.50 -13.59 -1.75
N SER A 2 16.13 -12.93 -2.73
CA SER A 2 14.72 -12.71 -2.86
C SER A 2 14.25 -13.04 -4.24
N ASP A 3 14.20 -14.35 -4.51
CA ASP A 3 13.54 -14.85 -5.69
C ASP A 3 12.07 -14.47 -5.69
N HIS A 4 11.58 -13.99 -4.54
CA HIS A 4 10.16 -13.68 -4.35
C HIS A 4 9.98 -12.21 -4.02
N GLU A 5 10.73 -11.35 -4.70
CA GLU A 5 10.58 -9.92 -4.53
C GLU A 5 10.40 -9.24 -5.89
N LEU A 6 9.43 -8.36 -5.96
CA LEU A 6 9.22 -7.47 -7.09
C LEU A 6 9.52 -6.05 -6.64
N THR A 7 10.27 -5.31 -7.42
CA THR A 7 10.62 -3.92 -7.08
C THR A 7 10.33 -3.03 -8.28
N LEU A 8 9.66 -1.92 -8.01
CA LEU A 8 9.36 -0.89 -8.97
C LEU A 8 9.90 0.43 -8.44
N THR A 9 10.68 1.14 -9.26
CA THR A 9 11.19 2.45 -8.89
C THR A 9 10.81 3.46 -9.96
N ARG A 10 10.38 4.66 -9.53
CA ARG A 10 9.98 5.74 -10.43
C ARG A 10 10.48 7.08 -9.89
N TYR A 11 10.90 7.95 -10.80
CA TYR A 11 11.08 9.34 -10.47
C TYR A 11 9.76 10.06 -10.70
N ILE A 12 9.34 10.87 -9.73
CA ILE A 12 8.10 11.64 -9.84
C ILE A 12 8.46 13.11 -9.71
N ASP A 13 8.05 13.90 -10.70
CA ASP A 13 8.35 15.33 -10.75
C ASP A 13 7.35 16.09 -9.87
N ALA A 14 7.41 15.83 -8.58
CA ALA A 14 6.60 16.48 -7.55
C ALA A 14 7.34 16.38 -6.23
N PRO A 15 7.16 17.34 -5.32
CA PRO A 15 7.87 17.30 -4.03
C PRO A 15 7.38 16.13 -3.18
N PRO A 16 8.24 15.61 -2.28
CA PRO A 16 7.88 14.45 -1.45
C PRO A 16 6.57 14.60 -0.70
N ALA A 17 6.24 15.78 -0.20
CA ALA A 17 4.99 15.98 0.52
C ALA A 17 3.77 15.72 -0.36
N ALA A 18 3.81 16.14 -1.62
CA ALA A 18 2.71 15.90 -2.54
C ALA A 18 2.60 14.42 -2.91
N VAL A 19 3.73 13.75 -3.09
CA VAL A 19 3.75 12.32 -3.39
C VAL A 19 3.22 11.54 -2.20
N TRP A 20 3.64 11.88 -0.99
CA TRP A 20 3.16 11.23 0.21
C TRP A 20 1.65 11.40 0.40
N ASP A 21 1.14 12.59 0.11
CA ASP A 21 -0.29 12.85 0.19
C ASP A 21 -1.06 11.93 -0.75
N ALA A 22 -0.58 11.79 -1.98
CA ALA A 22 -1.22 10.88 -2.94
C ALA A 22 -1.13 9.43 -2.50
N MET A 23 0.01 9.02 -1.94
CA MET A 23 0.20 7.65 -1.47
C MET A 23 -0.71 7.30 -0.31
N THR A 24 -1.07 8.26 0.53
CA THR A 24 -1.79 7.99 1.77
C THR A 24 -3.23 8.48 1.73
N ARG A 25 -3.47 9.75 1.48
CA ARG A 25 -4.83 10.31 1.49
C ARG A 25 -5.65 9.95 0.26
N ARG A 26 -4.96 9.64 -0.83
CA ARG A 26 -5.61 9.24 -2.08
C ARG A 26 -5.37 7.79 -2.39
N GLN A 27 -5.20 6.99 -1.36
CA GLN A 27 -4.84 5.57 -1.46
C GLN A 27 -5.86 4.77 -2.28
N GLU A 28 -7.13 5.10 -2.16
CA GLU A 28 -8.18 4.40 -2.92
C GLU A 28 -8.05 4.60 -4.43
N GLU A 29 -7.38 5.66 -4.86
CA GLU A 29 -7.28 5.97 -6.29
C GLU A 29 -6.27 5.07 -7.02
N TRP A 30 -5.33 4.47 -6.28
CA TRP A 30 -4.28 3.67 -6.92
C TRP A 30 -4.17 2.25 -6.37
N TRP A 31 -4.97 1.88 -5.37
CA TRP A 31 -4.83 0.61 -4.68
C TRP A 31 -4.98 -0.59 -5.60
N CYS A 32 -5.89 -0.55 -6.54
CA CYS A 32 -6.05 -1.62 -7.51
C CYS A 32 -6.17 -1.04 -8.92
N PRO A 33 -5.80 -1.84 -9.94
CA PRO A 33 -5.83 -1.35 -11.32
C PRO A 33 -7.27 -1.18 -11.82
N LYS A 34 -7.46 -0.15 -12.62
CA LYS A 34 -8.75 0.08 -13.28
C LYS A 34 -9.02 -1.04 -14.28
N PRO A 35 -10.27 -1.41 -14.49
CA PRO A 35 -11.51 -0.75 -14.04
C PRO A 35 -11.96 -1.09 -12.63
N TRP A 36 -11.17 -1.82 -11.87
CA TRP A 36 -11.47 -2.07 -10.46
C TRP A 36 -11.29 -0.80 -9.65
N ARG A 37 -12.01 -0.70 -8.54
CA ARG A 37 -11.86 0.42 -7.61
C ARG A 37 -11.83 -0.09 -6.18
N ALA A 38 -11.26 0.71 -5.30
CA ALA A 38 -11.09 0.34 -3.90
C ALA A 38 -11.81 1.34 -2.98
N GLU A 39 -12.35 0.84 -1.88
CA GLU A 39 -12.89 1.65 -0.80
C GLU A 39 -12.35 1.10 0.51
N PHE A 40 -11.75 1.96 1.32
CA PHE A 40 -11.24 1.56 2.63
C PHE A 40 -12.33 1.77 3.68
N ASP A 41 -12.79 0.68 4.27
CA ASP A 41 -13.73 0.74 5.39
C ASP A 41 -13.03 1.10 6.70
N VAL A 42 -11.78 0.64 6.84
CA VAL A 42 -10.92 0.97 7.98
C VAL A 42 -9.53 1.24 7.43
N ASN A 43 -8.89 2.31 7.89
CA ASN A 43 -7.53 2.60 7.46
C ASN A 43 -6.81 3.34 8.59
N GLU A 44 -6.21 2.57 9.47
CA GLU A 44 -5.51 3.10 10.65
C GLU A 44 -4.03 3.24 10.30
N ARG A 45 -3.65 4.43 9.89
CA ARG A 45 -2.32 4.74 9.35
C ARG A 45 -1.28 4.88 10.47
N ARG A 46 -0.93 3.74 11.07
CA ARG A 46 0.06 3.68 12.14
C ARG A 46 0.59 2.24 12.24
N PRO A 47 1.76 2.02 12.87
CA PRO A 47 2.23 0.64 13.09
C PRO A 47 1.20 -0.15 13.90
N GLY A 48 0.90 -1.36 13.44
CA GLY A 48 -0.12 -2.19 14.05
C GLY A 48 -1.54 -1.81 13.68
N GLY A 49 -1.72 -0.74 12.90
CA GLY A 49 -3.04 -0.31 12.47
C GLY A 49 -3.62 -1.23 11.41
N ARG A 50 -4.94 -1.27 11.34
CA ARG A 50 -5.65 -2.14 10.40
C ARG A 50 -5.94 -1.40 9.12
N ASN A 51 -5.91 -2.14 8.00
CA ASN A 51 -6.48 -1.65 6.77
C ASN A 51 -7.46 -2.69 6.25
N GLU A 52 -8.72 -2.29 6.06
CA GLU A 52 -9.77 -3.15 5.55
C GLU A 52 -10.33 -2.48 4.31
N VAL A 53 -10.10 -3.08 3.17
CA VAL A 53 -10.46 -2.52 1.89
C VAL A 53 -11.37 -3.48 1.14
N LYS A 54 -12.36 -2.93 0.42
CA LYS A 54 -13.14 -3.71 -0.53
C LYS A 54 -12.78 -3.25 -1.92
N MET A 55 -12.50 -4.21 -2.79
CA MET A 55 -12.20 -3.95 -4.19
C MET A 55 -13.43 -4.36 -5.00
N TYR A 56 -13.90 -3.43 -5.82
CA TYR A 56 -15.12 -3.62 -6.61
C TYR A 56 -14.75 -3.75 -8.07
N GLY A 57 -15.15 -4.86 -8.66
CA GLY A 57 -14.91 -5.13 -10.07
C GLY A 57 -15.98 -4.54 -10.97
N PRO A 58 -15.73 -4.50 -12.29
CA PRO A 58 -16.65 -3.90 -13.25
C PRO A 58 -17.95 -4.69 -13.48
N GLU A 59 -17.99 -5.95 -13.03
CA GLU A 59 -19.16 -6.79 -13.21
C GLU A 59 -19.84 -7.14 -11.88
N GLY A 60 -19.66 -6.30 -10.88
CA GLY A 60 -20.29 -6.49 -9.58
C GLY A 60 -19.49 -7.33 -8.60
N GLU A 61 -18.25 -7.69 -8.96
CA GLU A 61 -17.40 -8.44 -8.03
C GLU A 61 -17.06 -7.60 -6.81
N ILE A 62 -17.00 -8.24 -5.65
CA ILE A 62 -16.57 -7.60 -4.41
C ILE A 62 -15.54 -8.51 -3.75
N HIS A 63 -14.32 -8.00 -3.60
CA HIS A 63 -13.24 -8.73 -2.95
C HIS A 63 -12.78 -7.97 -1.71
N PRO A 64 -13.08 -8.48 -0.51
CA PRO A 64 -12.50 -7.88 0.70
C PRO A 64 -11.03 -8.26 0.80
N HIS A 65 -10.22 -7.33 1.31
CA HIS A 65 -8.80 -7.54 1.48
C HIS A 65 -8.37 -6.81 2.74
N ASP A 66 -8.03 -7.57 3.77
CA ASP A 66 -7.69 -7.02 5.06
C ASP A 66 -6.21 -7.18 5.34
N GLY A 67 -5.65 -6.24 6.08
CA GLY A 67 -4.23 -6.29 6.42
C GLY A 67 -3.90 -5.45 7.64
N ILE A 68 -2.62 -5.47 7.94
CA ILE A 68 -2.04 -4.75 9.09
C ILE A 68 -0.86 -3.94 8.57
N TYR A 69 -0.73 -2.70 9.03
CA TYR A 69 0.50 -1.94 8.77
C TYR A 69 1.57 -2.42 9.72
N LEU A 70 2.70 -2.83 9.16
CA LEU A 70 3.86 -3.26 9.95
C LEU A 70 4.75 -2.09 10.33
N ALA A 71 4.76 -1.03 9.51
CA ALA A 71 5.54 0.16 9.76
C ALA A 71 4.83 1.35 9.16
N TRP A 72 4.98 2.49 9.79
CA TRP A 72 4.45 3.75 9.27
C TRP A 72 5.40 4.87 9.68
N ASP A 73 6.21 5.33 8.73
CA ASP A 73 7.12 6.46 8.93
C ASP A 73 6.57 7.61 8.13
N GLU A 74 5.94 8.55 8.81
CA GLU A 74 5.23 9.64 8.16
C GLU A 74 6.13 10.43 7.20
N GLY A 75 5.68 10.56 5.96
CA GLY A 75 6.43 11.26 4.94
C GLY A 75 7.52 10.44 4.26
N ARG A 76 7.74 9.20 4.67
CA ARG A 76 8.83 8.38 4.15
C ARG A 76 8.39 7.02 3.62
N ARG A 77 7.68 6.24 4.40
CA ARG A 77 7.29 4.90 3.96
C ARG A 77 6.16 4.34 4.80
N PHE A 78 5.47 3.38 4.23
CA PHE A 78 4.64 2.48 5.02
C PHE A 78 4.79 1.06 4.49
N VAL A 79 4.54 0.10 5.37
CA VAL A 79 4.66 -1.32 5.08
C VAL A 79 3.37 -1.98 5.51
N SER A 80 2.79 -2.81 4.64
CA SER A 80 1.55 -3.50 4.92
C SER A 80 1.68 -4.98 4.59
N THR A 81 0.94 -5.80 5.29
CA THR A 81 0.87 -7.22 4.98
C THR A 81 -0.56 -7.72 5.11
N ASP A 82 -0.91 -8.70 4.30
CA ASP A 82 -2.16 -9.44 4.42
C ASP A 82 -1.95 -10.81 5.08
N ALA A 83 -0.77 -11.01 5.66
CA ALA A 83 -0.47 -12.25 6.39
C ALA A 83 -1.26 -12.37 7.69
N ILE A 84 -1.78 -11.24 8.19
CA ILE A 84 -2.49 -11.19 9.46
C ILE A 84 -3.77 -10.38 9.25
N HIS A 85 -4.88 -10.95 9.65
CA HIS A 85 -6.18 -10.26 9.60
C HIS A 85 -6.36 -9.35 10.82
N GLY A 86 -7.41 -8.54 10.78
CA GLY A 86 -7.62 -7.49 11.77
C GLY A 86 -7.73 -7.94 13.22
N ASP A 87 -8.12 -9.17 13.47
CA ASP A 87 -8.16 -9.74 14.81
C ASP A 87 -6.97 -10.66 15.08
N PHE A 88 -5.90 -10.45 14.33
CA PHE A 88 -4.61 -11.16 14.47
C PHE A 88 -4.68 -12.64 14.14
N GLU A 89 -5.60 -13.02 13.27
CA GLU A 89 -5.67 -14.36 12.72
C GLU A 89 -4.69 -14.49 11.56
N PRO A 90 -3.91 -15.58 11.49
CA PRO A 90 -2.99 -15.76 10.37
C PRO A 90 -3.74 -16.04 9.07
N ALA A 91 -3.15 -15.64 7.97
CA ALA A 91 -3.71 -15.84 6.64
C ALA A 91 -2.60 -16.26 5.68
N GLY A 92 -2.98 -16.90 4.60
CA GLY A 92 -2.03 -17.28 3.57
C GLY A 92 -2.74 -17.71 2.30
N PRO A 93 -2.07 -17.62 1.15
CA PRO A 93 -0.73 -17.06 0.96
C PRO A 93 -0.71 -15.56 1.23
N PHE A 94 0.44 -15.04 1.54
CA PHE A 94 0.54 -13.64 1.97
C PHE A 94 1.60 -12.89 1.18
N MET A 95 1.55 -11.56 1.30
CA MET A 95 2.51 -10.67 0.69
C MET A 95 2.83 -9.54 1.66
N ILE A 96 4.04 -9.03 1.56
CA ILE A 96 4.43 -7.82 2.28
C ILE A 96 4.69 -6.74 1.24
N GLY A 97 3.96 -5.64 1.35
CA GLY A 97 4.12 -4.49 0.47
C GLY A 97 4.87 -3.38 1.20
N ILE A 98 5.86 -2.82 0.54
CA ILE A 98 6.67 -1.72 1.07
C ILE A 98 6.59 -0.57 0.09
N TRP A 99 6.11 0.58 0.55
CA TRP A 99 6.01 1.79 -0.26
C TRP A 99 6.82 2.87 0.41
N GLU A 100 7.84 3.38 -0.30
CA GLU A 100 8.73 4.37 0.29
C GLU A 100 9.12 5.45 -0.70
N ILE A 101 9.45 6.62 -0.17
CA ILE A 101 9.89 7.75 -0.98
C ILE A 101 11.10 8.40 -0.35
N GLU A 102 11.88 9.08 -1.20
CA GLU A 102 12.95 9.94 -0.75
C GLU A 102 13.09 11.11 -1.72
N PRO A 103 13.60 12.26 -1.25
CA PRO A 103 13.84 13.38 -2.15
C PRO A 103 14.89 13.02 -3.19
N GLU A 104 14.69 13.50 -4.42
CA GLU A 104 15.69 13.36 -5.47
C GLU A 104 15.63 14.64 -6.33
N GLY A 105 16.66 15.48 -6.20
CA GLY A 105 16.64 16.77 -6.87
C GLY A 105 15.46 17.61 -6.39
N THR A 106 14.65 18.09 -7.32
CA THR A 106 13.44 18.84 -7.00
C THR A 106 12.21 17.94 -6.94
N GLY A 107 12.38 16.67 -7.19
CA GLY A 107 11.28 15.70 -7.20
C GLY A 107 11.46 14.62 -6.16
N THR A 108 10.91 13.46 -6.46
CA THR A 108 10.82 12.36 -5.51
C THR A 108 11.15 11.05 -6.20
N ARG A 109 11.98 10.21 -5.55
CA ARG A 109 12.16 8.83 -5.94
C ARG A 109 11.15 7.98 -5.18
N TYR A 110 10.30 7.30 -5.91
CA TYR A 110 9.29 6.41 -5.36
C TYR A 110 9.72 4.98 -5.59
N THR A 111 9.64 4.15 -4.55
CA THR A 111 9.97 2.73 -4.66
C THR A 111 8.87 1.91 -4.02
N ALA A 112 8.38 0.92 -4.76
CA ALA A 112 7.42 -0.05 -4.26
C ALA A 112 8.04 -1.44 -4.36
N ARG A 113 7.94 -2.21 -3.28
CA ARG A 113 8.42 -3.58 -3.24
C ARG A 113 7.31 -4.49 -2.77
N ALA A 114 7.24 -5.67 -3.36
CA ALA A 114 6.33 -6.71 -2.91
C ALA A 114 7.17 -7.96 -2.66
N ARG A 115 7.06 -8.48 -1.45
CA ARG A 115 7.74 -9.72 -1.04
C ARG A 115 6.69 -10.78 -0.75
N HIS A 116 6.90 -11.96 -1.31
CA HIS A 116 5.93 -13.05 -1.15
C HIS A 116 6.60 -14.42 -1.10
#